data_2af95efeed4c7d90aefbfa57e529eeb0
#
_entry.id   2af95efeed4c7d90aefbfa57e529eeb0
#
_cell.length_a   1.000
_cell.length_b   1.000
_cell.length_c   1.000
_cell.angle_alpha   90.00
_cell.angle_beta   90.00
_cell.angle_gamma   90.00
#
_symmetry.space_group_name_H-M   'P 1'
#
loop_
_entity.id
_entity.type
_entity.pdbx_description
1 polymer ?
#
loop_
_entity_poly.entity_id
_entity_poly.type
_entity_poly.pdbx_seq_one_letter_code
_entity_poly.pdbx_strand_id
1 'polypeptide(L)'
;MVGSYQTMTHNRYAVQSATKFKAKIVDVPFCDPESGFAILVASRIEDGKSIVLKGIIPNPVENAYITYQGHWEQDARRGTQYVKVESSEIDYEAGGTDSIYELLTSGYVPGVGPVTAKKIIKAFGADSLKIIEKSPEKLTELAGIKEKAAKKIHDAYIHIAKDQELISFLLPFISMQKINAVLKEYGDSKQALAAIKENPYCLYQDVSSIGFAASDRIALVGLGMDRKDQRRVEAIVLHSLEVQAQMEGHSFVWLNQLMACVATTVEKELHESRIPEQSIRDAVNGARRKGLLVAEKSSGNASGKPLFCVYLRRYWALECDITFLCHTLHH
;
A
#
# COMPACT_ATOMS: atom_id res chain seq x y z
N MET A 1 20.16 -32.36 -44.61
CA MET A 1 20.62 -31.53 -43.46
C MET A 1 19.48 -30.64 -43.06
N VAL A 2 18.77 -31.02 -42.00
CA VAL A 2 17.63 -30.27 -41.46
C VAL A 2 18.07 -29.79 -40.10
N GLY A 3 18.29 -28.48 -39.98
CA GLY A 3 18.69 -27.84 -38.73
C GLY A 3 17.47 -27.61 -37.83
N SER A 4 17.47 -28.27 -36.70
CA SER A 4 16.49 -28.12 -35.62
C SER A 4 16.72 -26.81 -34.89
N TYR A 5 15.76 -25.88 -35.01
CA TYR A 5 15.67 -24.70 -34.13
C TYR A 5 15.07 -25.11 -32.78
N GLN A 6 15.91 -25.21 -31.77
CA GLN A 6 15.48 -25.30 -30.40
C GLN A 6 15.00 -23.91 -29.94
N THR A 7 13.70 -23.77 -29.75
CA THR A 7 13.07 -22.64 -29.04
C THR A 7 13.45 -22.70 -27.57
N MET A 8 14.38 -21.86 -27.15
CA MET A 8 14.65 -21.60 -25.75
C MET A 8 13.51 -20.77 -25.16
N THR A 9 12.56 -21.44 -24.53
CA THR A 9 11.59 -20.81 -23.63
C THR A 9 12.32 -20.39 -22.34
N HIS A 10 12.64 -19.10 -22.24
CA HIS A 10 13.14 -18.51 -21.00
C HIS A 10 12.02 -18.42 -19.98
N ASN A 11 11.93 -19.43 -19.14
CA ASN A 11 11.18 -19.37 -17.89
C ASN A 11 12.00 -18.52 -16.88
N ARG A 12 11.79 -17.19 -16.85
CA ARG A 12 12.42 -16.26 -15.93
C ARG A 12 11.41 -15.79 -14.88
N TYR A 13 10.96 -16.69 -14.02
CA TYR A 13 10.42 -16.34 -12.71
C TYR A 13 10.98 -17.30 -11.66
N ALA A 14 12.31 -17.31 -11.56
CA ALA A 14 12.94 -17.68 -10.30
C ALA A 14 12.82 -16.46 -9.39
N VAL A 15 12.16 -16.60 -8.25
CA VAL A 15 12.25 -15.67 -7.13
C VAL A 15 13.72 -15.68 -6.67
N GLN A 16 14.55 -14.86 -7.30
CA GLN A 16 15.86 -14.55 -6.76
C GLN A 16 15.59 -13.76 -5.48
N SER A 17 16.13 -14.23 -4.35
CA SER A 17 16.24 -13.45 -3.14
C SER A 17 16.91 -12.13 -3.53
N ALA A 18 16.11 -11.06 -3.56
CA ALA A 18 16.56 -9.78 -4.10
C ALA A 18 17.70 -9.26 -3.20
N THR A 19 18.90 -9.15 -3.78
CA THR A 19 20.09 -8.70 -3.07
C THR A 19 19.87 -7.26 -2.59
N LYS A 20 20.00 -7.04 -1.28
CA LYS A 20 19.95 -5.71 -0.68
C LYS A 20 21.32 -5.04 -0.81
N PHE A 21 21.34 -3.81 -1.26
CA PHE A 21 22.54 -2.99 -1.37
C PHE A 21 22.50 -1.85 -0.35
N LYS A 22 23.69 -1.38 0.07
CA LYS A 22 23.81 -0.24 0.98
C LYS A 22 24.58 0.91 0.34
N ALA A 23 24.10 2.13 0.58
CA ALA A 23 24.76 3.35 0.17
C ALA A 23 24.60 4.44 1.22
N LYS A 24 25.52 5.43 1.21
CA LYS A 24 25.38 6.67 1.98
C LYS A 24 24.75 7.72 1.10
N ILE A 25 23.68 8.37 1.55
CA ILE A 25 23.04 9.48 0.84
C ILE A 25 23.96 10.70 0.90
N VAL A 26 24.35 11.20 -0.25
CA VAL A 26 25.26 12.33 -0.40
C VAL A 26 24.48 13.63 -0.65
N ASP A 27 23.41 13.54 -1.46
CA ASP A 27 22.58 14.67 -1.84
C ASP A 27 21.18 14.20 -2.16
N VAL A 28 20.19 15.08 -1.96
CA VAL A 28 18.76 14.86 -2.25
C VAL A 28 18.27 15.91 -3.24
N PRO A 29 18.65 15.83 -4.54
CA PRO A 29 18.29 16.82 -5.54
C PRO A 29 16.79 17.04 -5.71
N PHE A 30 15.99 16.01 -5.41
CA PHE A 30 14.54 16.08 -5.50
C PHE A 30 13.89 15.13 -4.49
N CYS A 31 12.90 15.64 -3.79
CA CYS A 31 11.99 14.84 -2.97
C CYS A 31 10.61 15.48 -3.00
N ASP A 32 9.60 14.70 -3.38
CA ASP A 32 8.21 15.10 -3.28
C ASP A 32 7.58 14.45 -2.04
N PRO A 33 7.24 15.23 -1.00
CA PRO A 33 6.70 14.70 0.24
C PRO A 33 5.32 14.04 0.09
N GLU A 34 4.54 14.41 -0.94
CA GLU A 34 3.20 13.87 -1.14
C GLU A 34 3.23 12.48 -1.78
N SER A 35 4.08 12.29 -2.77
CA SER A 35 4.23 11.00 -3.45
C SER A 35 5.34 10.12 -2.86
N GLY A 36 6.22 10.70 -2.03
CA GLY A 36 7.43 10.06 -1.53
C GLY A 36 8.46 9.76 -2.62
N PHE A 37 8.24 10.25 -3.86
CA PHE A 37 9.19 10.06 -4.95
C PHE A 37 10.42 10.94 -4.71
N ALA A 38 11.59 10.32 -4.77
CA ALA A 38 12.85 11.02 -4.61
C ALA A 38 13.87 10.64 -5.68
N ILE A 39 14.79 11.59 -5.92
CA ILE A 39 16.01 11.38 -6.68
C ILE A 39 17.16 11.68 -5.73
N LEU A 40 18.01 10.69 -5.50
CA LEU A 40 19.14 10.78 -4.59
C LEU A 40 20.44 10.59 -5.35
N VAL A 41 21.48 11.29 -4.90
CA VAL A 41 22.86 10.94 -5.20
C VAL A 41 23.42 10.21 -3.97
N ALA A 42 23.90 8.99 -4.15
CA ALA A 42 24.39 8.19 -3.06
C ALA A 42 25.76 7.57 -3.40
N SER A 43 26.58 7.32 -2.40
CA SER A 43 27.84 6.60 -2.50
C SER A 43 27.67 5.18 -2.04
N ARG A 44 27.92 4.20 -2.89
CA ARG A 44 27.84 2.78 -2.54
C ARG A 44 28.89 2.43 -1.50
N ILE A 45 28.51 1.62 -0.51
CA ILE A 45 29.43 1.23 0.56
C ILE A 45 30.50 0.25 0.05
N GLU A 46 30.16 -0.59 -0.93
CA GLU A 46 31.04 -1.64 -1.43
C GLU A 46 32.28 -1.13 -2.17
N ASP A 47 32.13 -0.09 -3.00
CA ASP A 47 33.19 0.39 -3.90
C ASP A 47 33.34 1.93 -3.92
N GLY A 48 32.56 2.64 -3.10
CA GLY A 48 32.59 4.10 -3.00
C GLY A 48 32.09 4.84 -4.24
N LYS A 49 31.58 4.15 -5.26
CA LYS A 49 31.10 4.78 -6.48
C LYS A 49 29.80 5.55 -6.26
N SER A 50 29.74 6.73 -6.89
CA SER A 50 28.52 7.52 -6.92
C SER A 50 27.47 6.87 -7.81
N ILE A 51 26.24 6.78 -7.31
CA ILE A 51 25.06 6.28 -8.02
C ILE A 51 23.90 7.24 -7.85
N VAL A 52 23.00 7.21 -8.83
CA VAL A 52 21.71 7.90 -8.73
C VAL A 52 20.64 6.88 -8.42
N LEU A 53 19.91 7.10 -7.33
CA LEU A 53 18.75 6.31 -6.93
C LEU A 53 17.49 7.10 -7.27
N LYS A 54 16.52 6.48 -7.95
CA LYS A 54 15.23 7.07 -8.26
C LYS A 54 14.12 6.11 -7.88
N GLY A 55 13.12 6.61 -7.19
CA GLY A 55 11.98 5.80 -6.81
C GLY A 55 11.25 6.38 -5.62
N ILE A 56 10.43 5.56 -4.99
CA ILE A 56 9.73 5.95 -3.78
C ILE A 56 10.63 5.65 -2.60
N ILE A 57 11.16 6.72 -2.02
CA ILE A 57 12.13 6.69 -0.92
C ILE A 57 11.61 7.69 0.12
N PRO A 58 10.91 7.21 1.16
CA PRO A 58 10.29 8.12 2.13
C PRO A 58 11.34 8.80 3.00
N ASN A 59 11.15 10.10 3.20
CA ASN A 59 11.93 10.94 4.12
C ASN A 59 13.46 10.84 3.95
N PRO A 60 14.00 10.93 2.72
CA PRO A 60 15.44 10.86 2.52
C PRO A 60 16.12 12.12 3.09
N VAL A 61 17.23 11.92 3.79
CA VAL A 61 18.08 13.01 4.30
C VAL A 61 19.53 12.75 3.99
N GLU A 62 20.28 13.81 3.78
CA GLU A 62 21.73 13.73 3.58
C GLU A 62 22.43 13.07 4.77
N ASN A 63 23.56 12.46 4.50
CA ASN A 63 24.39 11.76 5.46
C ASN A 63 23.76 10.49 6.09
N ALA A 64 22.49 10.20 5.88
CA ALA A 64 21.89 8.94 6.29
C ALA A 64 22.36 7.78 5.40
N TYR A 65 22.25 6.56 5.91
CA TYR A 65 22.47 5.37 5.12
C TYR A 65 21.17 4.80 4.61
N ILE A 66 21.18 4.34 3.36
CA ILE A 66 20.04 3.70 2.72
C ILE A 66 20.39 2.25 2.39
N THR A 67 19.52 1.33 2.81
CA THR A 67 19.48 -0.05 2.31
C THR A 67 18.39 -0.11 1.25
N TYR A 68 18.71 -0.57 0.04
CA TYR A 68 17.77 -0.56 -1.06
C TYR A 68 17.83 -1.84 -1.89
N GLN A 69 16.73 -2.13 -2.57
CA GLN A 69 16.62 -3.10 -3.66
C GLN A 69 16.14 -2.38 -4.91
N GLY A 70 16.62 -2.80 -6.07
CA GLY A 70 16.22 -2.18 -7.32
C GLY A 70 17.06 -2.72 -8.48
N HIS A 71 16.80 -2.21 -9.66
CA HIS A 71 17.49 -2.58 -10.88
C HIS A 71 17.96 -1.36 -11.65
N TRP A 72 19.00 -1.56 -12.48
CA TRP A 72 19.54 -0.51 -13.31
C TRP A 72 18.60 -0.17 -14.46
N GLU A 73 18.31 1.12 -14.64
CA GLU A 73 17.61 1.68 -15.79
C GLU A 73 18.44 2.80 -16.43
N GLN A 74 18.14 3.11 -17.69
CA GLN A 74 18.75 4.22 -18.42
C GLN A 74 17.70 5.28 -18.70
N ASP A 75 18.02 6.53 -18.39
CA ASP A 75 17.19 7.69 -18.72
C ASP A 75 17.15 7.87 -20.24
N ALA A 76 15.97 7.70 -20.84
CA ALA A 76 15.78 7.74 -22.29
C ALA A 76 16.14 9.10 -22.93
N ARG A 77 16.11 10.20 -22.15
CA ARG A 77 16.39 11.56 -22.65
C ARG A 77 17.85 11.96 -22.47
N ARG A 78 18.47 11.52 -21.38
CA ARG A 78 19.83 11.96 -20.99
C ARG A 78 20.89 10.87 -21.16
N GLY A 79 20.50 9.62 -21.41
CA GLY A 79 21.40 8.48 -21.52
C GLY A 79 22.12 8.10 -20.22
N THR A 80 21.81 8.77 -19.10
CA THR A 80 22.43 8.49 -17.81
C THR A 80 21.82 7.26 -17.16
N GLN A 81 22.66 6.43 -16.55
CA GLN A 81 22.22 5.27 -15.80
C GLN A 81 21.82 5.66 -14.38
N TYR A 82 20.76 5.04 -13.87
CA TYR A 82 20.32 5.17 -12.49
C TYR A 82 19.76 3.84 -11.99
N VAL A 83 19.65 3.68 -10.67
CA VAL A 83 18.97 2.54 -10.07
C VAL A 83 17.53 2.94 -9.77
N LYS A 84 16.58 2.22 -10.36
CA LYS A 84 15.18 2.32 -9.98
C LYS A 84 14.95 1.52 -8.71
N VAL A 85 14.62 2.24 -7.63
CA VAL A 85 14.42 1.68 -6.31
C VAL A 85 13.04 1.05 -6.23
N GLU A 86 12.97 -0.21 -5.82
CA GLU A 86 11.75 -0.98 -5.60
C GLU A 86 11.36 -1.01 -4.12
N SER A 87 12.36 -1.07 -3.24
CA SER A 87 12.18 -0.95 -1.80
C SER A 87 13.40 -0.29 -1.17
N SER A 88 13.18 0.45 -0.09
CA SER A 88 14.25 1.11 0.64
C SER A 88 13.94 1.23 2.13
N GLU A 89 15.00 1.30 2.92
CA GLU A 89 14.98 1.54 4.35
C GLU A 89 16.13 2.52 4.68
N ILE A 90 15.84 3.58 5.43
CA ILE A 90 16.81 4.59 5.79
C ILE A 90 17.22 4.42 7.23
N ASP A 91 18.53 4.34 7.45
CA ASP A 91 19.16 4.29 8.77
C ASP A 91 19.78 5.67 9.08
N TYR A 92 19.05 6.44 9.87
CA TYR A 92 19.48 7.78 10.29
C TYR A 92 20.58 7.70 11.37
N GLU A 93 20.59 6.67 12.22
CA GLU A 93 21.56 6.53 13.29
C GLU A 93 22.96 6.21 12.73
N ALA A 94 23.05 5.37 11.70
CA ALA A 94 24.30 5.03 11.06
C ALA A 94 25.04 6.23 10.45
N GLY A 95 24.32 7.29 10.06
CA GLY A 95 24.89 8.55 9.57
C GLY A 95 25.45 9.45 10.66
N GLY A 96 25.29 9.08 11.94
CA GLY A 96 25.78 9.87 13.08
C GLY A 96 25.01 11.17 13.30
N THR A 97 25.66 12.14 13.96
CA THR A 97 25.03 13.43 14.32
C THR A 97 24.57 14.25 13.12
N ASP A 98 25.21 14.10 11.98
CA ASP A 98 24.88 14.88 10.79
C ASP A 98 23.55 14.45 10.19
N SER A 99 23.32 13.15 10.01
CA SER A 99 22.04 12.65 9.53
C SER A 99 20.90 12.86 10.54
N ILE A 100 21.19 12.80 11.83
CA ILE A 100 20.24 13.14 12.87
C ILE A 100 19.86 14.62 12.78
N TYR A 101 20.83 15.50 12.54
CA TYR A 101 20.58 16.92 12.34
C TYR A 101 19.68 17.17 11.13
N GLU A 102 20.02 16.56 9.99
CA GLU A 102 19.20 16.66 8.77
C GLU A 102 17.77 16.16 8.97
N LEU A 103 17.60 14.98 9.62
CA LEU A 103 16.27 14.47 9.93
C LEU A 103 15.46 15.44 10.80
N LEU A 104 16.07 15.96 11.86
CA LEU A 104 15.37 16.88 12.79
C LEU A 104 15.01 18.21 12.15
N THR A 105 15.77 18.67 11.15
CA THR A 105 15.56 19.97 10.46
C THR A 105 14.82 19.87 9.14
N SER A 106 14.58 18.65 8.63
CA SER A 106 13.92 18.37 7.34
C SER A 106 12.46 18.85 7.23
N GLY A 107 11.83 19.18 8.39
CA GLY A 107 10.39 19.47 8.46
C GLY A 107 9.54 18.23 8.77
N TYR A 108 10.11 17.03 8.73
CA TYR A 108 9.43 15.78 9.12
C TYR A 108 9.11 15.74 10.63
N VAL A 109 9.91 16.43 11.43
CA VAL A 109 9.69 16.58 12.89
C VAL A 109 9.19 18.00 13.19
N PRO A 110 7.87 18.22 13.31
CA PRO A 110 7.31 19.54 13.49
C PRO A 110 7.79 20.22 14.79
N GLY A 111 8.18 21.49 14.67
CA GLY A 111 8.62 22.31 15.82
C GLY A 111 10.10 22.16 16.18
N VAL A 112 10.87 21.41 15.40
CA VAL A 112 12.33 21.34 15.53
C VAL A 112 12.97 22.14 14.39
N GLY A 113 13.44 23.35 14.71
CA GLY A 113 14.27 24.13 13.81
C GLY A 113 15.78 23.90 14.09
N PRO A 114 16.67 24.54 13.27
CA PRO A 114 18.11 24.36 13.40
C PRO A 114 18.68 24.60 14.79
N VAL A 115 18.15 25.58 15.51
CA VAL A 115 18.59 25.91 16.88
C VAL A 115 18.22 24.78 17.87
N THR A 116 17.01 24.25 17.76
CA THR A 116 16.52 23.16 18.62
C THR A 116 17.26 21.85 18.32
N ALA A 117 17.45 21.53 17.04
CA ALA A 117 18.21 20.35 16.62
C ALA A 117 19.65 20.38 17.16
N LYS A 118 20.36 21.52 17.02
CA LYS A 118 21.69 21.68 17.59
C LYS A 118 21.73 21.50 19.08
N LYS A 119 20.74 21.96 19.85
CA LYS A 119 20.66 21.77 21.30
C LYS A 119 20.49 20.30 21.65
N ILE A 120 19.60 19.58 20.96
CA ILE A 120 19.34 18.15 21.16
C ILE A 120 20.63 17.36 20.90
N ILE A 121 21.29 17.59 19.76
CA ILE A 121 22.50 16.88 19.38
C ILE A 121 23.66 17.22 20.29
N LYS A 122 23.80 18.48 20.72
CA LYS A 122 24.85 18.87 21.69
C LYS A 122 24.68 18.18 23.02
N ALA A 123 23.44 17.93 23.46
CA ALA A 123 23.16 17.29 24.75
C ALA A 123 23.30 15.75 24.67
N PHE A 124 22.83 15.13 23.59
CA PHE A 124 22.66 13.68 23.52
C PHE A 124 23.49 13.00 22.41
N GLY A 125 24.14 13.77 21.53
CA GLY A 125 25.01 13.22 20.48
C GLY A 125 24.29 12.21 19.58
N ALA A 126 24.93 11.07 19.35
CA ALA A 126 24.39 9.97 18.55
C ALA A 126 23.17 9.28 19.19
N ASP A 127 22.95 9.44 20.50
CA ASP A 127 21.80 8.85 21.18
C ASP A 127 20.55 9.73 21.12
N SER A 128 20.58 10.87 20.40
CA SER A 128 19.49 11.82 20.31
C SER A 128 18.16 11.17 19.90
N LEU A 129 18.18 10.29 18.89
CA LEU A 129 16.96 9.59 18.40
C LEU A 129 16.43 8.59 19.44
N LYS A 130 17.31 7.88 20.14
CA LYS A 130 16.94 6.96 21.22
C LYS A 130 16.32 7.71 22.42
N ILE A 131 16.85 8.90 22.72
CA ILE A 131 16.27 9.76 23.77
C ILE A 131 14.90 10.27 23.35
N ILE A 132 14.74 10.72 22.11
CA ILE A 132 13.43 11.13 21.57
C ILE A 132 12.43 9.97 21.65
N GLU A 133 12.85 8.75 21.32
CA GLU A 133 11.99 7.56 21.29
C GLU A 133 11.61 7.08 22.71
N LYS A 134 12.62 6.90 23.58
CA LYS A 134 12.45 6.14 24.83
C LYS A 134 12.35 7.00 26.08
N SER A 135 12.85 8.22 26.03
CA SER A 135 12.94 9.12 27.20
C SER A 135 12.69 10.58 26.81
N PRO A 136 11.54 10.90 26.16
CA PRO A 136 11.29 12.24 25.65
C PRO A 136 11.21 13.31 26.76
N GLU A 137 10.97 12.92 28.00
CA GLU A 137 11.00 13.80 29.18
C GLU A 137 12.37 14.49 29.35
N LYS A 138 13.48 13.85 28.97
CA LYS A 138 14.82 14.45 29.02
C LYS A 138 14.98 15.65 28.09
N LEU A 139 14.16 15.74 27.04
CA LEU A 139 14.16 16.91 26.16
C LEU A 139 13.71 18.18 26.92
N THR A 140 12.95 18.05 27.99
CA THR A 140 12.48 19.19 28.80
C THR A 140 13.60 19.83 29.62
N GLU A 141 14.72 19.15 29.82
CA GLU A 141 15.91 19.69 30.45
C GLU A 141 16.63 20.74 29.56
N LEU A 142 16.30 20.73 28.25
CA LEU A 142 16.87 21.65 27.30
C LEU A 142 16.12 22.98 27.27
N ALA A 143 16.83 24.09 27.43
CA ALA A 143 16.25 25.42 27.44
C ALA A 143 15.41 25.69 26.19
N GLY A 144 14.10 25.95 26.39
CA GLY A 144 13.14 26.25 25.32
C GLY A 144 12.30 25.08 24.84
N ILE A 145 12.53 23.84 25.33
CA ILE A 145 11.70 22.68 25.05
C ILE A 145 10.83 22.40 26.30
N LYS A 146 9.54 22.75 26.20
CA LYS A 146 8.55 22.42 27.21
C LYS A 146 7.94 21.05 26.98
N GLU A 147 7.30 20.46 27.97
CA GLU A 147 6.66 19.14 27.93
C GLU A 147 5.79 18.92 26.67
N LYS A 148 4.95 19.90 26.31
CA LYS A 148 4.11 19.85 25.12
C LYS A 148 4.92 19.78 23.81
N ALA A 149 6.09 20.44 23.77
CA ALA A 149 6.99 20.40 22.61
C ALA A 149 7.74 19.06 22.56
N ALA A 150 8.25 18.58 23.70
CA ALA A 150 8.89 17.27 23.81
C ALA A 150 7.97 16.15 23.35
N LYS A 151 6.70 16.17 23.77
CA LYS A 151 5.69 15.20 23.33
C LYS A 151 5.45 15.27 21.82
N LYS A 152 5.31 16.47 21.24
CA LYS A 152 5.14 16.61 19.77
C LYS A 152 6.34 16.07 18.98
N ILE A 153 7.56 16.29 19.46
CA ILE A 153 8.78 15.78 18.84
C ILE A 153 8.80 14.26 18.91
N HIS A 154 8.48 13.70 20.08
CA HIS A 154 8.37 12.25 20.28
C HIS A 154 7.33 11.63 19.36
N ASP A 155 6.10 12.13 19.36
CA ASP A 155 5.01 11.59 18.57
C ASP A 155 5.35 11.59 17.08
N ALA A 156 5.91 12.70 16.56
CA ALA A 156 6.33 12.80 15.16
C ALA A 156 7.45 11.81 14.81
N TYR A 157 8.45 11.67 15.68
CA TYR A 157 9.53 10.71 15.43
C TYR A 157 9.04 9.25 15.45
N ILE A 158 8.14 8.91 16.40
CA ILE A 158 7.52 7.60 16.47
C ILE A 158 6.73 7.29 15.19
N HIS A 159 6.00 8.26 14.63
CA HIS A 159 5.34 8.09 13.33
C HIS A 159 6.34 7.78 12.21
N ILE A 160 7.43 8.56 12.13
CA ILE A 160 8.49 8.30 11.13
C ILE A 160 9.05 6.89 11.29
N ALA A 161 9.39 6.47 12.51
CA ALA A 161 10.04 5.19 12.76
C ALA A 161 9.10 3.97 12.61
N LYS A 162 7.85 4.10 13.09
CA LYS A 162 6.88 2.99 13.07
C LYS A 162 6.24 2.77 11.73
N ASP A 163 5.91 3.86 11.04
CA ASP A 163 5.10 3.80 9.83
C ASP A 163 5.96 3.60 8.59
N GLN A 164 7.28 3.71 8.71
CA GLN A 164 8.21 3.64 7.59
C GLN A 164 8.06 2.36 6.76
N GLU A 165 7.88 1.20 7.40
CA GLU A 165 7.70 -0.08 6.70
C GLU A 165 6.40 -0.07 5.89
N LEU A 166 5.28 0.35 6.50
CA LEU A 166 3.98 0.46 5.81
C LEU A 166 4.02 1.48 4.67
N ILE A 167 4.60 2.66 4.95
CA ILE A 167 4.73 3.73 3.97
C ILE A 167 5.57 3.26 2.79
N SER A 168 6.74 2.70 3.03
CA SER A 168 7.63 2.17 1.97
C SER A 168 6.99 1.08 1.15
N PHE A 169 6.15 0.24 1.79
CA PHE A 169 5.42 -0.82 1.10
C PHE A 169 4.29 -0.28 0.21
N LEU A 170 3.51 0.69 0.68
CA LEU A 170 2.31 1.17 0.00
C LEU A 170 2.54 2.31 -1.01
N LEU A 171 3.54 3.17 -0.78
CA LEU A 171 3.80 4.35 -1.63
C LEU A 171 4.00 4.02 -3.13
N PRO A 172 4.58 2.87 -3.54
CA PRO A 172 4.64 2.49 -4.96
C PRO A 172 3.27 2.32 -5.63
N PHE A 173 2.22 2.17 -4.84
CA PHE A 173 0.88 1.80 -5.31
C PHE A 173 -0.17 2.88 -5.10
N ILE A 174 -0.08 3.63 -3.99
CA ILE A 174 -1.07 4.63 -3.58
C ILE A 174 -0.38 5.88 -3.02
N SER A 175 -1.07 7.03 -3.09
CA SER A 175 -0.54 8.31 -2.59
C SER A 175 -0.46 8.34 -1.05
N MET A 176 0.35 9.26 -0.51
CA MET A 176 0.48 9.47 0.93
C MET A 176 -0.85 9.78 1.63
N GLN A 177 -1.75 10.52 0.95
CA GLN A 177 -3.10 10.79 1.48
C GLN A 177 -3.89 9.50 1.73
N LYS A 178 -3.79 8.53 0.80
CA LYS A 178 -4.44 7.22 0.95
C LYS A 178 -3.78 6.36 2.02
N ILE A 179 -2.44 6.45 2.18
CA ILE A 179 -1.71 5.79 3.27
C ILE A 179 -2.16 6.35 4.62
N ASN A 180 -2.33 7.67 4.73
CA ASN A 180 -2.86 8.30 5.94
C ASN A 180 -4.30 7.82 6.25
N ALA A 181 -5.12 7.58 5.23
CA ALA A 181 -6.45 6.99 5.40
C ALA A 181 -6.36 5.54 5.93
N VAL A 182 -5.39 4.74 5.43
CA VAL A 182 -5.10 3.39 5.97
C VAL A 182 -4.69 3.46 7.44
N LEU A 183 -3.74 4.33 7.79
CA LEU A 183 -3.30 4.51 9.16
C LEU A 183 -4.44 4.94 10.09
N LYS A 184 -5.34 5.80 9.59
CA LYS A 184 -6.52 6.24 10.35
C LYS A 184 -7.50 5.09 10.59
N GLU A 185 -7.72 4.23 9.59
CA GLU A 185 -8.67 3.10 9.67
C GLU A 185 -8.15 2.02 10.62
N TYR A 186 -6.91 1.61 10.47
CA TYR A 186 -6.32 0.51 11.25
C TYR A 186 -5.71 0.95 12.59
N GLY A 187 -5.47 2.25 12.79
CA GLY A 187 -4.91 2.83 14.01
C GLY A 187 -3.44 2.52 14.28
N ASP A 188 -2.89 1.46 13.71
CA ASP A 188 -1.48 1.03 13.88
C ASP A 188 -0.92 0.45 12.58
N SER A 189 0.28 0.90 12.20
CA SER A 189 0.93 0.52 10.95
C SER A 189 1.28 -0.97 10.86
N LYS A 190 1.63 -1.61 11.99
CA LYS A 190 1.94 -3.04 12.03
C LYS A 190 0.68 -3.87 11.85
N GLN A 191 -0.43 -3.45 12.46
CA GLN A 191 -1.74 -4.10 12.28
C GLN A 191 -2.21 -3.94 10.84
N ALA A 192 -2.11 -2.73 10.27
CA ALA A 192 -2.42 -2.47 8.86
C ALA A 192 -1.59 -3.37 7.93
N LEU A 193 -0.27 -3.42 8.13
CA LEU A 193 0.62 -4.23 7.30
C LEU A 193 0.34 -5.72 7.43
N ALA A 194 0.03 -6.21 8.63
CA ALA A 194 -0.37 -7.61 8.86
C ALA A 194 -1.68 -7.94 8.14
N ALA A 195 -2.72 -7.10 8.26
CA ALA A 195 -3.99 -7.26 7.58
C ALA A 195 -3.82 -7.28 6.05
N ILE A 196 -3.01 -6.36 5.50
CA ILE A 196 -2.71 -6.28 4.06
C ILE A 196 -1.96 -7.52 3.57
N LYS A 197 -0.98 -8.02 4.33
CA LYS A 197 -0.25 -9.25 3.99
C LYS A 197 -1.15 -10.48 4.06
N GLU A 198 -2.11 -10.52 4.97
CA GLU A 198 -3.11 -11.58 5.06
C GLU A 198 -4.11 -11.51 3.90
N ASN A 199 -4.71 -10.33 3.67
CA ASN A 199 -5.65 -10.11 2.57
C ASN A 199 -5.56 -8.67 2.03
N PRO A 200 -4.84 -8.40 0.93
CA PRO A 200 -4.66 -7.04 0.40
C PRO A 200 -5.97 -6.36 -0.05
N TYR A 201 -7.02 -7.13 -0.27
CA TYR A 201 -8.34 -6.61 -0.64
C TYR A 201 -9.12 -6.02 0.54
N CYS A 202 -8.61 -6.15 1.78
CA CYS A 202 -9.14 -5.40 2.92
C CYS A 202 -9.08 -3.89 2.67
N LEU A 203 -8.04 -3.41 1.98
CA LEU A 203 -7.92 -2.00 1.63
C LEU A 203 -9.10 -1.49 0.77
N TYR A 204 -9.54 -2.29 -0.20
CA TYR A 204 -10.71 -1.98 -1.02
C TYR A 204 -12.01 -2.01 -0.22
N GLN A 205 -12.12 -2.88 0.77
CA GLN A 205 -13.32 -3.06 1.59
C GLN A 205 -13.42 -2.00 2.70
N ASP A 206 -12.31 -1.69 3.37
CA ASP A 206 -12.29 -0.90 4.60
C ASP A 206 -11.98 0.59 4.35
N VAL A 207 -11.21 0.91 3.30
CA VAL A 207 -10.75 2.28 3.03
C VAL A 207 -11.39 2.83 1.76
N SER A 208 -12.45 3.63 1.91
CA SER A 208 -13.28 4.14 0.80
C SER A 208 -12.53 4.88 -0.31
N SER A 209 -11.35 5.44 -0.01
CA SER A 209 -10.51 6.13 -0.99
C SER A 209 -9.63 5.18 -1.83
N ILE A 210 -9.60 3.87 -1.51
CA ILE A 210 -8.78 2.87 -2.19
C ILE A 210 -9.70 1.94 -3.00
N GLY A 211 -9.62 2.04 -4.32
CA GLY A 211 -10.41 1.20 -5.23
C GLY A 211 -9.79 -0.19 -5.46
N PHE A 212 -10.58 -1.08 -6.08
CA PHE A 212 -10.17 -2.44 -6.43
C PHE A 212 -8.84 -2.50 -7.19
N ALA A 213 -8.66 -1.67 -8.23
CA ALA A 213 -7.46 -1.68 -9.07
C ALA A 213 -6.16 -1.42 -8.28
N ALA A 214 -6.20 -0.55 -7.26
CA ALA A 214 -5.05 -0.29 -6.41
C ALA A 214 -4.75 -1.49 -5.51
N SER A 215 -5.76 -2.08 -4.90
CA SER A 215 -5.64 -3.28 -4.05
C SER A 215 -5.15 -4.49 -4.86
N ASP A 216 -5.66 -4.67 -6.10
CA ASP A 216 -5.21 -5.75 -7.00
C ASP A 216 -3.75 -5.59 -7.40
N ARG A 217 -3.30 -4.36 -7.66
CA ARG A 217 -1.89 -4.09 -7.95
C ARG A 217 -0.99 -4.34 -6.73
N ILE A 218 -1.43 -3.99 -5.52
CA ILE A 218 -0.72 -4.32 -4.27
C ILE A 218 -0.64 -5.85 -4.10
N ALA A 219 -1.74 -6.56 -4.36
CA ALA A 219 -1.79 -8.02 -4.27
C ALA A 219 -0.81 -8.70 -5.23
N LEU A 220 -0.90 -8.37 -6.52
CA LEU A 220 -0.15 -9.05 -7.57
C LEU A 220 1.32 -8.62 -7.60
N VAL A 221 1.61 -7.31 -7.52
CA VAL A 221 2.95 -6.75 -7.65
C VAL A 221 3.64 -6.62 -6.30
N GLY A 222 2.93 -6.11 -5.30
CA GLY A 222 3.49 -5.87 -3.96
C GLY A 222 3.71 -7.14 -3.16
N LEU A 223 2.77 -8.09 -3.22
CA LEU A 223 2.82 -9.34 -2.44
C LEU A 223 3.12 -10.58 -3.30
N GLY A 224 3.19 -10.46 -4.62
CA GLY A 224 3.42 -11.61 -5.51
C GLY A 224 2.29 -12.64 -5.45
N MET A 225 1.06 -12.23 -5.17
CA MET A 225 -0.10 -13.11 -5.08
C MET A 225 -0.40 -13.77 -6.42
N ASP A 226 -0.76 -15.04 -6.40
CA ASP A 226 -1.19 -15.75 -7.62
C ASP A 226 -2.49 -15.15 -8.16
N ARG A 227 -2.58 -15.00 -9.50
CA ARG A 227 -3.78 -14.48 -10.18
C ARG A 227 -5.03 -15.33 -9.95
N LYS A 228 -4.86 -16.61 -9.60
CA LYS A 228 -5.93 -17.57 -9.28
C LYS A 228 -6.22 -17.67 -7.78
N ASP A 229 -5.55 -16.87 -6.95
CA ASP A 229 -5.79 -16.88 -5.50
C ASP A 229 -7.29 -16.62 -5.22
N GLN A 230 -7.86 -17.42 -4.34
CA GLN A 230 -9.30 -17.38 -4.04
C GLN A 230 -9.72 -16.03 -3.45
N ARG A 231 -8.85 -15.35 -2.70
CA ARG A 231 -9.10 -14.00 -2.15
C ARG A 231 -9.26 -12.98 -3.27
N ARG A 232 -8.45 -13.11 -4.34
CA ARG A 232 -8.55 -12.28 -5.54
C ARG A 232 -9.87 -12.51 -6.27
N VAL A 233 -10.22 -13.77 -6.49
CA VAL A 233 -11.48 -14.12 -7.17
C VAL A 233 -12.68 -13.59 -6.40
N GLU A 234 -12.65 -13.70 -5.06
CA GLU A 234 -13.68 -13.14 -4.18
C GLU A 234 -13.79 -11.60 -4.33
N ALA A 235 -12.66 -10.90 -4.34
CA ALA A 235 -12.63 -9.46 -4.54
C ALA A 235 -13.14 -9.03 -5.93
N ILE A 236 -12.83 -9.79 -6.98
CA ILE A 236 -13.35 -9.57 -8.35
C ILE A 236 -14.89 -9.73 -8.36
N VAL A 237 -15.42 -10.74 -7.68
CA VAL A 237 -16.88 -10.95 -7.56
C VAL A 237 -17.54 -9.76 -6.89
N LEU A 238 -17.00 -9.30 -5.75
CA LEU A 238 -17.53 -8.14 -5.02
C LEU A 238 -17.45 -6.86 -5.88
N HIS A 239 -16.34 -6.65 -6.55
CA HIS A 239 -16.14 -5.50 -7.44
C HIS A 239 -17.10 -5.54 -8.63
N SER A 240 -17.31 -6.70 -9.24
CA SER A 240 -18.28 -6.83 -10.36
C SER A 240 -19.69 -6.50 -9.92
N LEU A 241 -20.11 -6.88 -8.72
CA LEU A 241 -21.41 -6.50 -8.15
C LEU A 241 -21.49 -4.99 -7.88
N GLU A 242 -20.39 -4.39 -7.42
CA GLU A 242 -20.34 -2.95 -7.17
C GLU A 242 -20.43 -2.13 -8.45
N VAL A 243 -19.73 -2.54 -9.50
CA VAL A 243 -19.80 -1.91 -10.84
C VAL A 243 -21.24 -1.97 -11.37
N GLN A 244 -21.93 -3.11 -11.25
CA GLN A 244 -23.32 -3.24 -11.68
C GLN A 244 -24.25 -2.30 -10.89
N ALA A 245 -24.03 -2.19 -9.58
CA ALA A 245 -24.84 -1.29 -8.75
C ALA A 245 -24.62 0.19 -9.10
N GLN A 246 -23.37 0.60 -9.34
CA GLN A 246 -23.01 2.00 -9.62
C GLN A 246 -23.32 2.43 -11.05
N MET A 247 -23.09 1.56 -12.03
CA MET A 247 -23.24 1.92 -13.46
C MET A 247 -24.67 1.72 -13.98
N GLU A 248 -25.38 0.70 -13.51
CA GLU A 248 -26.68 0.30 -14.00
C GLU A 248 -27.81 0.51 -12.98
N GLY A 249 -27.48 0.93 -11.76
CA GLY A 249 -28.46 1.19 -10.69
C GLY A 249 -29.12 -0.08 -10.13
N HIS A 250 -28.48 -1.25 -10.30
CA HIS A 250 -29.00 -2.51 -9.81
C HIS A 250 -28.56 -2.79 -8.37
N SER A 251 -29.50 -2.94 -7.45
CA SER A 251 -29.20 -3.35 -6.06
C SER A 251 -28.78 -4.81 -5.97
N PHE A 252 -29.14 -5.64 -6.94
CA PHE A 252 -28.79 -7.05 -7.03
C PHE A 252 -28.48 -7.48 -8.47
N VAL A 253 -27.86 -8.66 -8.59
CA VAL A 253 -27.62 -9.35 -9.86
C VAL A 253 -28.11 -10.79 -9.75
N TRP A 254 -28.73 -11.32 -10.79
CA TRP A 254 -29.05 -12.75 -10.83
C TRP A 254 -27.78 -13.59 -10.86
N LEU A 255 -27.73 -14.69 -10.11
CA LEU A 255 -26.55 -15.55 -10.01
C LEU A 255 -26.04 -16.03 -11.39
N ASN A 256 -26.94 -16.29 -12.32
CA ASN A 256 -26.57 -16.67 -13.69
C ASN A 256 -25.98 -15.50 -14.49
N GLN A 257 -26.39 -14.26 -14.22
CA GLN A 257 -25.82 -13.06 -14.84
C GLN A 257 -24.48 -12.67 -14.19
N LEU A 258 -24.30 -12.95 -12.90
CA LEU A 258 -23.06 -12.65 -12.20
C LEU A 258 -21.83 -13.25 -12.89
N MET A 259 -21.95 -14.45 -13.47
CA MET A 259 -20.87 -15.06 -14.24
C MET A 259 -20.48 -14.23 -15.46
N ALA A 260 -21.44 -13.65 -16.14
CA ALA A 260 -21.20 -12.76 -17.28
C ALA A 260 -20.60 -11.42 -16.81
N CYS A 261 -21.08 -10.86 -15.69
CA CYS A 261 -20.52 -9.63 -15.11
C CYS A 261 -19.05 -9.82 -14.72
N VAL A 262 -18.73 -10.92 -14.04
CA VAL A 262 -17.34 -11.26 -13.66
C VAL A 262 -16.47 -11.44 -14.92
N ALA A 263 -16.98 -12.16 -15.94
CA ALA A 263 -16.25 -12.34 -17.19
C ALA A 263 -15.96 -10.98 -17.87
N THR A 264 -16.92 -10.07 -17.88
CA THR A 264 -16.77 -8.72 -18.45
C THR A 264 -15.72 -7.91 -17.68
N THR A 265 -15.74 -7.94 -16.34
CA THR A 265 -14.75 -7.27 -15.50
C THR A 265 -13.33 -7.81 -15.76
N VAL A 266 -13.19 -9.14 -15.80
CA VAL A 266 -11.90 -9.80 -16.05
C VAL A 266 -11.34 -9.45 -17.43
N GLU A 267 -12.18 -9.48 -18.47
CA GLU A 267 -11.75 -9.20 -19.84
C GLU A 267 -11.48 -7.70 -20.06
N LYS A 268 -12.39 -6.82 -19.66
CA LYS A 268 -12.34 -5.38 -20.00
C LYS A 268 -11.46 -4.57 -19.05
N GLU A 269 -11.47 -4.88 -17.75
CA GLU A 269 -10.76 -4.09 -16.74
C GLU A 269 -9.40 -4.71 -16.40
N LEU A 270 -9.32 -6.04 -16.31
CA LEU A 270 -8.09 -6.73 -15.92
C LEU A 270 -7.27 -7.24 -17.11
N HIS A 271 -7.84 -7.24 -18.31
CA HIS A 271 -7.19 -7.74 -19.53
C HIS A 271 -6.64 -9.16 -19.37
N GLU A 272 -7.39 -10.03 -18.69
CA GLU A 272 -6.99 -11.39 -18.36
C GLU A 272 -7.88 -12.45 -19.00
N SER A 273 -7.41 -13.70 -18.95
CA SER A 273 -8.17 -14.86 -19.37
C SER A 273 -9.30 -15.18 -18.37
N ARG A 274 -10.33 -15.84 -18.87
CA ARG A 274 -11.53 -16.22 -18.10
C ARG A 274 -11.19 -16.99 -16.81
N ILE A 275 -11.82 -16.59 -15.71
CA ILE A 275 -11.77 -17.32 -14.45
C ILE A 275 -12.69 -18.56 -14.55
N PRO A 276 -12.27 -19.74 -14.03
CA PRO A 276 -13.12 -20.93 -13.99
C PRO A 276 -14.41 -20.68 -13.22
N GLU A 277 -15.52 -21.16 -13.76
CA GLU A 277 -16.84 -20.98 -13.13
C GLU A 277 -16.90 -21.51 -11.69
N GLN A 278 -16.25 -22.66 -11.42
CA GLN A 278 -16.20 -23.21 -10.08
C GLN A 278 -15.51 -22.26 -9.08
N SER A 279 -14.43 -21.61 -9.48
CA SER A 279 -13.72 -20.62 -8.63
C SER A 279 -14.61 -19.43 -8.29
N ILE A 280 -15.45 -18.99 -9.22
CA ILE A 280 -16.43 -17.91 -8.98
C ILE A 280 -17.51 -18.38 -8.00
N ARG A 281 -18.03 -19.61 -8.17
CA ARG A 281 -19.02 -20.19 -7.25
C ARG A 281 -18.47 -20.34 -5.82
N ASP A 282 -17.23 -20.77 -5.70
CA ASP A 282 -16.54 -20.90 -4.42
C ASP A 282 -16.31 -19.53 -3.76
N ALA A 283 -15.98 -18.51 -4.56
CA ALA A 283 -15.83 -17.11 -4.13
C ALA A 283 -17.17 -16.54 -3.63
N VAL A 284 -18.27 -16.73 -4.36
CA VAL A 284 -19.62 -16.33 -3.92
C VAL A 284 -19.99 -16.99 -2.60
N ASN A 285 -19.76 -18.30 -2.47
CA ASN A 285 -20.02 -19.02 -1.22
C ASN A 285 -19.12 -18.57 -0.07
N GLY A 286 -17.85 -18.25 -0.34
CA GLY A 286 -16.90 -17.71 0.63
C GLY A 286 -17.35 -16.33 1.14
N ALA A 287 -17.63 -15.41 0.22
CA ALA A 287 -18.08 -14.06 0.54
C ALA A 287 -19.44 -14.07 1.30
N ARG A 288 -20.35 -15.00 0.95
CA ARG A 288 -21.59 -15.18 1.68
C ARG A 288 -21.36 -15.64 3.13
N ARG A 289 -20.47 -16.60 3.36
CA ARG A 289 -20.11 -17.07 4.71
C ARG A 289 -19.49 -15.96 5.56
N LYS A 290 -18.75 -15.05 4.95
CA LYS A 290 -18.17 -13.88 5.61
C LYS A 290 -19.19 -12.73 5.80
N GLY A 291 -20.42 -12.86 5.29
CA GLY A 291 -21.44 -11.82 5.37
C GLY A 291 -21.19 -10.62 4.47
N LEU A 292 -20.31 -10.72 3.48
CA LEU A 292 -20.01 -9.66 2.52
C LEU A 292 -21.09 -9.52 1.44
N LEU A 293 -21.77 -10.62 1.13
CA LEU A 293 -22.92 -10.63 0.23
C LEU A 293 -24.06 -11.51 0.75
N VAL A 294 -25.25 -11.28 0.22
CA VAL A 294 -26.46 -12.01 0.52
C VAL A 294 -26.98 -12.65 -0.78
N ALA A 295 -27.39 -13.92 -0.70
CA ALA A 295 -28.05 -14.60 -1.80
C ALA A 295 -29.45 -15.03 -1.36
N GLU A 296 -30.47 -14.51 -2.03
CA GLU A 296 -31.87 -14.81 -1.78
C GLU A 296 -32.50 -15.60 -2.91
N LYS A 297 -33.41 -16.49 -2.55
CA LYS A 297 -34.20 -17.27 -3.50
C LYS A 297 -35.43 -16.47 -3.90
N SER A 298 -35.54 -16.16 -5.19
CA SER A 298 -36.77 -15.57 -5.73
C SER A 298 -37.83 -16.64 -6.04
N SER A 299 -39.09 -16.21 -6.15
CA SER A 299 -40.24 -17.09 -6.38
C SER A 299 -40.23 -17.85 -7.72
N GLY A 300 -39.16 -17.72 -8.51
CA GLY A 300 -38.98 -18.47 -9.75
C GLY A 300 -39.41 -17.71 -11.02
N ASN A 301 -38.86 -18.15 -12.15
CA ASN A 301 -39.29 -17.69 -13.47
C ASN A 301 -40.51 -18.49 -13.98
N ALA A 302 -41.04 -18.13 -15.15
CA ALA A 302 -42.16 -18.83 -15.81
C ALA A 302 -41.91 -20.35 -16.01
N SER A 303 -40.66 -20.84 -15.91
CA SER A 303 -40.28 -22.26 -15.97
C SER A 303 -40.25 -22.98 -14.62
N GLY A 304 -40.62 -22.31 -13.52
CA GLY A 304 -40.65 -22.88 -12.17
C GLY A 304 -39.29 -23.16 -11.53
N LYS A 305 -38.17 -22.79 -12.20
CA LYS A 305 -36.82 -22.96 -11.62
C LYS A 305 -36.50 -21.82 -10.67
N PRO A 306 -35.96 -22.11 -9.46
CA PRO A 306 -35.59 -21.06 -8.55
C PRO A 306 -34.46 -20.22 -9.12
N LEU A 307 -34.63 -18.91 -9.06
CA LEU A 307 -33.59 -17.93 -9.36
C LEU A 307 -33.01 -17.43 -8.03
N PHE A 308 -31.73 -17.12 -8.02
CA PHE A 308 -31.05 -16.53 -6.86
C PHE A 308 -30.60 -15.12 -7.19
N CYS A 309 -31.03 -14.15 -6.39
CA CYS A 309 -30.56 -12.77 -6.38
C CYS A 309 -29.31 -12.69 -5.49
N VAL A 310 -28.25 -12.04 -5.96
CA VAL A 310 -27.03 -11.83 -5.21
C VAL A 310 -26.86 -10.33 -5.00
N TYR A 311 -26.77 -9.93 -3.74
CA TYR A 311 -26.62 -8.55 -3.28
C TYR A 311 -25.27 -8.37 -2.60
N LEU A 312 -24.65 -7.19 -2.75
CA LEU A 312 -23.71 -6.71 -1.73
C LEU A 312 -24.49 -6.47 -0.43
N ARG A 313 -23.95 -6.87 0.71
CA ARG A 313 -24.62 -6.77 2.03
C ARG A 313 -25.21 -5.38 2.30
N ARG A 314 -24.46 -4.32 1.94
CA ARG A 314 -24.91 -2.94 2.14
C ARG A 314 -26.16 -2.57 1.34
N TYR A 315 -26.30 -3.04 0.09
CA TYR A 315 -27.46 -2.77 -0.73
C TYR A 315 -28.67 -3.62 -0.29
N TRP A 316 -28.43 -4.85 0.12
CA TRP A 316 -29.49 -5.68 0.71
C TRP A 316 -30.07 -5.05 1.98
N ALA A 317 -29.24 -4.49 2.87
CA ALA A 317 -29.69 -3.79 4.06
C ALA A 317 -30.57 -2.58 3.71
N LEU A 318 -30.15 -1.77 2.72
CA LEU A 318 -30.93 -0.63 2.25
C LEU A 318 -32.29 -1.03 1.67
N GLU A 319 -32.36 -2.12 0.90
CA GLU A 319 -33.62 -2.67 0.38
C GLU A 319 -34.57 -3.08 1.52
N CYS A 320 -34.05 -3.75 2.54
CA CYS A 320 -34.82 -4.11 3.72
C CYS A 320 -35.35 -2.88 4.46
N ASP A 321 -34.52 -1.85 4.65
CA ASP A 321 -34.91 -0.62 5.34
C ASP A 321 -35.98 0.15 4.54
N ILE A 322 -35.84 0.26 3.22
CA ILE A 322 -36.85 0.88 2.33
C ILE A 322 -38.17 0.12 2.40
N THR A 323 -38.14 -1.22 2.35
CA THR A 323 -39.32 -2.07 2.43
C THR A 323 -40.02 -1.87 3.77
N PHE A 324 -39.28 -1.83 4.88
CA PHE A 324 -39.82 -1.56 6.22
C PHE A 324 -40.48 -0.18 6.30
N LEU A 325 -39.84 0.87 5.78
CA LEU A 325 -40.39 2.24 5.75
C LEU A 325 -41.67 2.31 4.91
N CYS A 326 -41.72 1.67 3.74
CA CYS A 326 -42.90 1.61 2.93
C CYS A 326 -44.10 0.93 3.63
N HIS A 327 -43.85 -0.15 4.36
CA HIS A 327 -44.88 -0.81 5.18
C HIS A 327 -45.40 0.05 6.32
N THR A 328 -44.49 0.81 6.99
CA THR A 328 -44.90 1.69 8.12
C THR A 328 -45.63 2.96 7.67
N LEU A 329 -45.46 3.41 6.41
CA LEU A 329 -46.14 4.58 5.88
C LEU A 329 -47.56 4.25 5.29
N HIS A 330 -47.85 2.97 5.07
CA HIS A 330 -49.16 2.53 4.57
C HIS A 330 -50.12 2.06 5.69
N HIS A 331 -49.74 2.18 6.94
CA HIS A 331 -50.56 2.00 8.12
C HIS A 331 -50.64 3.30 8.92
#